data_bfb0d3be29ae6b529f581703d9faebfc
#
_entry.id   bfb0d3be29ae6b529f581703d9faebfc
#
_cell.length_a   1.000
_cell.length_b   1.000
_cell.length_c   1.000
_cell.angle_alpha   90.00
_cell.angle_beta   90.00
_cell.angle_gamma   90.00
#
_symmetry.space_group_name_H-M   'P 1'
#
loop_
_entity.id
_entity.type
_entity.pdbx_description
1 polymer ?
#
loop_
_entity_poly.entity_id
_entity_poly.type
_entity_poly.pdbx_seq_one_letter_code
_entity_poly.pdbx_strand_id
1 'polypeptide(L)'
;CGNTSHYWKQDKECYECKKCGKRQSLRANTVMHGSQLPFRYWFIAIHLLTSTKKSFSAAELQRQLGHKRYEPIWTLLHKLREIMGKRDEMYSLSGVIELDEGFFSTETPDDEKKKPLKRGRGSQKKSKVLVMAESQPVEGQTTKTGKPRQVGHIKMIVINDLKSDTITSLVENNVTKESSIDSDDSTSYVKLKDIVKEHRPQ
;
A
#
# COMPACT_ATOMS: atom_id res chain seq x y z
N CYS A 1 -9.94 5.47 31.81
CA CYS A 1 -9.79 5.39 33.27
C CYS A 1 -8.68 4.38 33.70
N GLY A 2 -7.96 3.76 32.77
CA GLY A 2 -6.87 2.83 33.03
C GLY A 2 -7.27 1.48 33.67
N ASN A 3 -8.58 1.22 33.85
CA ASN A 3 -9.03 -0.06 34.40
C ASN A 3 -8.97 -1.16 33.32
N THR A 4 -8.44 -2.33 33.68
CA THR A 4 -8.29 -3.49 32.78
C THR A 4 -9.46 -4.47 32.87
N SER A 5 -10.33 -4.34 33.92
CA SER A 5 -11.46 -5.24 34.13
C SER A 5 -12.68 -4.76 33.35
N HIS A 6 -13.18 -5.62 32.46
CA HIS A 6 -14.35 -5.37 31.63
C HIS A 6 -15.28 -6.59 31.67
N TYR A 7 -16.56 -6.39 31.36
CA TYR A 7 -17.49 -7.47 31.09
C TYR A 7 -18.12 -7.29 29.70
N TRP A 8 -18.47 -8.40 29.07
CA TRP A 8 -19.14 -8.42 27.77
C TRP A 8 -20.63 -8.19 27.94
N LYS A 9 -21.17 -7.23 27.18
CA LYS A 9 -22.63 -7.01 27.05
C LYS A 9 -23.13 -7.61 25.76
N GLN A 10 -23.82 -8.72 25.85
CA GLN A 10 -24.35 -9.45 24.68
C GLN A 10 -25.40 -8.65 23.92
N ASP A 11 -26.26 -7.93 24.63
CA ASP A 11 -27.33 -7.10 24.07
C ASP A 11 -26.80 -5.93 23.21
N LYS A 12 -25.57 -5.49 23.43
CA LYS A 12 -24.93 -4.34 22.78
C LYS A 12 -23.66 -4.68 22.02
N GLU A 13 -23.28 -5.95 21.99
CA GLU A 13 -22.04 -6.43 21.37
C GLU A 13 -20.82 -5.55 21.70
N CYS A 14 -20.64 -5.22 22.97
CA CYS A 14 -19.57 -4.34 23.42
C CYS A 14 -18.99 -4.75 24.78
N TYR A 15 -17.74 -4.35 25.02
CA TYR A 15 -17.13 -4.41 26.35
C TYR A 15 -17.52 -3.18 27.15
N GLU A 16 -17.89 -3.35 28.41
CA GLU A 16 -18.16 -2.27 29.34
C GLU A 16 -17.17 -2.33 30.51
N CYS A 17 -16.53 -1.19 30.80
CA CYS A 17 -15.58 -1.10 31.91
C CYS A 17 -16.29 -1.20 33.25
N LYS A 18 -15.83 -2.09 34.13
CA LYS A 18 -16.42 -2.28 35.46
C LYS A 18 -16.33 -1.06 36.38
N LYS A 19 -15.35 -0.16 36.15
CA LYS A 19 -15.12 1.00 37.01
C LYS A 19 -15.89 2.24 36.56
N CYS A 20 -15.87 2.56 35.27
CA CYS A 20 -16.41 3.84 34.75
C CYS A 20 -17.60 3.68 33.79
N GLY A 21 -18.03 2.46 33.48
CA GLY A 21 -19.13 2.20 32.56
C GLY A 21 -18.85 2.53 31.09
N LYS A 22 -17.62 2.96 30.73
CA LYS A 22 -17.25 3.23 29.33
C LYS A 22 -17.41 1.99 28.50
N ARG A 23 -18.11 2.12 27.36
CA ARG A 23 -18.35 1.04 26.42
C ARG A 23 -17.40 1.13 25.23
N GLN A 24 -16.95 -0.03 24.77
CA GLN A 24 -16.12 -0.16 23.58
C GLN A 24 -16.66 -1.31 22.73
N SER A 25 -17.13 -1.01 21.51
CA SER A 25 -17.54 -2.01 20.55
C SER A 25 -16.32 -2.74 19.98
N LEU A 26 -16.53 -3.93 19.40
CA LEU A 26 -15.49 -4.68 18.69
C LEU A 26 -14.88 -3.90 17.51
N ARG A 27 -15.62 -2.95 16.97
CA ARG A 27 -15.18 -2.12 15.84
C ARG A 27 -14.42 -0.86 16.27
N ALA A 28 -14.51 -0.48 17.54
CA ALA A 28 -13.89 0.74 18.04
C ALA A 28 -12.36 0.67 17.89
N ASN A 29 -11.77 1.76 17.37
CA ASN A 29 -10.33 1.88 17.11
C ASN A 29 -9.77 0.85 16.10
N THR A 30 -10.63 0.31 15.22
CA THR A 30 -10.24 -0.57 14.11
C THR A 30 -10.61 0.07 12.78
N VAL A 31 -10.14 -0.52 11.67
CA VAL A 31 -10.55 -0.11 10.30
C VAL A 31 -12.07 -0.14 10.11
N MET A 32 -12.77 -0.95 10.89
CA MET A 32 -14.22 -1.12 10.84
C MET A 32 -14.98 -0.04 11.64
N HIS A 33 -14.29 0.90 12.26
CA HIS A 33 -14.91 1.95 13.06
C HIS A 33 -15.94 2.74 12.24
N GLY A 34 -17.13 2.97 12.83
CA GLY A 34 -18.23 3.68 12.17
C GLY A 34 -18.93 2.93 11.03
N SER A 35 -18.58 1.67 10.77
CA SER A 35 -19.24 0.86 9.74
C SER A 35 -20.39 0.02 10.33
N GLN A 36 -21.52 -0.04 9.59
CA GLN A 36 -22.65 -0.94 9.88
C GLN A 36 -22.59 -2.24 9.08
N LEU A 37 -21.60 -2.41 8.20
CA LEU A 37 -21.46 -3.62 7.40
C LEU A 37 -21.16 -4.84 8.29
N PRO A 38 -21.70 -6.03 7.98
CA PRO A 38 -21.35 -7.26 8.69
C PRO A 38 -19.85 -7.52 8.68
N PHE A 39 -19.30 -8.08 9.76
CA PHE A 39 -17.87 -8.47 9.83
C PHE A 39 -17.47 -9.38 8.67
N ARG A 40 -18.36 -10.30 8.27
CA ARG A 40 -18.13 -11.19 7.12
C ARG A 40 -17.74 -10.44 5.84
N TYR A 41 -18.34 -9.27 5.56
CA TYR A 41 -18.02 -8.48 4.36
C TYR A 41 -16.58 -7.95 4.40
N TRP A 42 -16.12 -7.55 5.59
CA TRP A 42 -14.75 -7.11 5.80
C TRP A 42 -13.75 -8.23 5.55
N PHE A 43 -13.98 -9.41 6.11
CA PHE A 43 -13.08 -10.55 5.93
C PHE A 43 -13.05 -11.05 4.48
N ILE A 44 -14.19 -11.10 3.79
CA ILE A 44 -14.25 -11.44 2.38
C ILE A 44 -13.48 -10.41 1.55
N ALA A 45 -13.68 -9.10 1.80
CA ALA A 45 -12.98 -8.06 1.08
C ALA A 45 -11.46 -8.11 1.30
N ILE A 46 -11.01 -8.35 2.54
CA ILE A 46 -9.58 -8.53 2.85
C ILE A 46 -9.04 -9.74 2.08
N HIS A 47 -9.70 -10.87 2.14
CA HIS A 47 -9.29 -12.08 1.43
C HIS A 47 -9.15 -11.84 -0.07
N LEU A 48 -10.16 -11.25 -0.69
CA LEU A 48 -10.15 -10.96 -2.13
C LEU A 48 -9.03 -9.97 -2.52
N LEU A 49 -8.80 -8.93 -1.73
CA LEU A 49 -7.72 -7.96 -1.98
C LEU A 49 -6.33 -8.57 -1.88
N THR A 50 -6.13 -9.53 -0.98
CA THR A 50 -4.80 -10.11 -0.72
C THR A 50 -4.51 -11.37 -1.51
N SER A 51 -5.52 -12.11 -1.98
CA SER A 51 -5.36 -13.39 -2.68
C SER A 51 -5.34 -13.28 -4.20
N THR A 52 -5.73 -12.15 -4.77
CA THR A 52 -5.84 -12.00 -6.22
C THR A 52 -4.81 -11.05 -6.80
N LYS A 53 -4.24 -11.40 -7.96
CA LYS A 53 -3.30 -10.53 -8.69
C LYS A 53 -3.97 -9.31 -9.33
N LYS A 54 -5.27 -9.37 -9.57
CA LYS A 54 -6.02 -8.27 -10.20
C LYS A 54 -6.70 -7.43 -9.13
N SER A 55 -6.68 -6.11 -9.30
CA SER A 55 -7.41 -5.21 -8.44
C SER A 55 -8.93 -5.39 -8.59
N PHE A 56 -9.66 -5.24 -7.50
CA PHE A 56 -11.12 -5.20 -7.50
C PHE A 56 -11.64 -3.78 -7.57
N SER A 57 -12.67 -3.58 -8.40
CA SER A 57 -13.50 -2.39 -8.28
C SER A 57 -14.53 -2.55 -7.15
N ALA A 58 -15.00 -1.42 -6.60
CA ALA A 58 -16.05 -1.45 -5.60
C ALA A 58 -17.37 -2.03 -6.16
N ALA A 59 -17.65 -1.84 -7.44
CA ALA A 59 -18.80 -2.42 -8.11
C ALA A 59 -18.71 -3.94 -8.21
N GLU A 60 -17.51 -4.48 -8.47
CA GLU A 60 -17.29 -5.93 -8.49
C GLU A 60 -17.46 -6.53 -7.09
N LEU A 61 -16.87 -5.90 -6.08
CA LEU A 61 -17.03 -6.35 -4.69
C LEU A 61 -18.49 -6.29 -4.24
N GLN A 62 -19.21 -5.23 -4.62
CA GLN A 62 -20.64 -5.10 -4.33
C GLN A 62 -21.46 -6.28 -4.90
N ARG A 63 -21.20 -6.66 -6.15
CA ARG A 63 -21.87 -7.81 -6.80
C ARG A 63 -21.57 -9.13 -6.07
N GLN A 64 -20.31 -9.36 -5.71
CA GLN A 64 -19.91 -10.59 -5.01
C GLN A 64 -20.48 -10.68 -3.60
N LEU A 65 -20.59 -9.56 -2.89
CA LEU A 65 -21.21 -9.51 -1.56
C LEU A 65 -22.74 -9.52 -1.59
N GLY A 66 -23.35 -9.30 -2.74
CA GLY A 66 -24.80 -9.17 -2.89
C GLY A 66 -25.38 -7.95 -2.14
N HIS A 67 -24.57 -6.90 -1.93
CA HIS A 67 -25.01 -5.73 -1.17
C HIS A 67 -25.78 -4.75 -2.07
N LYS A 68 -26.94 -4.26 -1.60
CA LYS A 68 -27.82 -3.41 -2.42
C LYS A 68 -27.24 -2.01 -2.70
N ARG A 69 -26.50 -1.42 -1.77
CA ARG A 69 -25.97 -0.07 -1.87
C ARG A 69 -24.48 -0.10 -2.23
N TYR A 70 -24.06 0.81 -3.10
CA TYR A 70 -22.67 0.92 -3.58
C TYR A 70 -21.73 1.63 -2.57
N GLU A 71 -22.18 2.74 -1.99
CA GLU A 71 -21.36 3.64 -1.18
C GLU A 71 -20.70 2.96 0.04
N PRO A 72 -21.40 2.08 0.81
CA PRO A 72 -20.77 1.40 1.93
C PRO A 72 -19.64 0.47 1.49
N ILE A 73 -19.76 -0.16 0.31
CA ILE A 73 -18.74 -1.06 -0.24
C ILE A 73 -17.56 -0.27 -0.78
N TRP A 74 -17.81 0.86 -1.43
CA TRP A 74 -16.77 1.79 -1.84
C TRP A 74 -15.96 2.29 -0.63
N THR A 75 -16.65 2.74 0.42
CA THR A 75 -16.02 3.19 1.68
C THR A 75 -15.20 2.07 2.33
N LEU A 76 -15.71 0.84 2.36
CA LEU A 76 -15.00 -0.33 2.88
C LEU A 76 -13.68 -0.52 2.15
N LEU A 77 -13.68 -0.54 0.81
CA LEU A 77 -12.48 -0.70 0.00
C LEU A 77 -11.45 0.42 0.22
N HIS A 78 -11.92 1.67 0.30
CA HIS A 78 -11.04 2.81 0.55
C HIS A 78 -10.38 2.75 1.94
N LYS A 79 -11.13 2.37 2.97
CA LYS A 79 -10.57 2.15 4.32
C LYS A 79 -9.51 1.05 4.35
N LEU A 80 -9.73 -0.06 3.63
CA LEU A 80 -8.75 -1.13 3.53
C LEU A 80 -7.47 -0.67 2.82
N ARG A 81 -7.60 0.02 1.68
CA ARG A 81 -6.46 0.57 0.93
C ARG A 81 -5.68 1.60 1.74
N GLU A 82 -6.36 2.46 2.48
CA GLU A 82 -5.72 3.43 3.38
C GLU A 82 -4.87 2.75 4.46
N ILE A 83 -5.41 1.70 5.08
CA ILE A 83 -4.66 0.94 6.11
C ILE A 83 -3.48 0.18 5.50
N MET A 84 -3.62 -0.35 4.29
CA MET A 84 -2.49 -0.98 3.59
C MET A 84 -1.36 0.03 3.37
N GLY A 85 -1.68 1.25 2.91
CA GLY A 85 -0.68 2.32 2.77
C GLY A 85 -0.02 2.72 4.10
N LYS A 86 -0.81 2.92 5.16
CA LYS A 86 -0.28 3.22 6.50
C LYS A 86 0.61 2.11 7.06
N ARG A 87 0.32 0.84 6.74
CA ARG A 87 1.18 -0.26 7.12
C ARG A 87 2.54 -0.17 6.44
N ASP A 88 2.58 0.25 5.19
CA ASP A 88 3.83 0.37 4.43
C ASP A 88 4.77 1.43 5.02
N GLU A 89 4.26 2.39 5.79
CA GLU A 89 5.07 3.37 6.53
C GLU A 89 5.79 2.76 7.75
N MET A 90 5.37 1.59 8.23
CA MET A 90 5.85 1.00 9.49
C MET A 90 7.14 0.19 9.36
N TYR A 91 7.62 -0.08 8.15
CA TYR A 91 8.84 -0.87 7.92
C TYR A 91 9.72 -0.27 6.84
N SER A 92 11.01 -0.59 6.87
CA SER A 92 11.95 -0.32 5.79
C SER A 92 12.20 -1.58 4.99
N LEU A 93 12.37 -1.44 3.68
CA LEU A 93 12.72 -2.55 2.79
C LEU A 93 14.17 -2.97 3.02
N SER A 94 14.46 -4.26 2.82
CA SER A 94 15.79 -4.84 3.04
C SER A 94 16.15 -5.90 2.01
N GLY A 95 17.43 -6.23 1.91
CA GLY A 95 17.95 -7.25 1.00
C GLY A 95 18.14 -6.74 -0.43
N VAL A 96 17.62 -7.46 -1.41
CA VAL A 96 17.67 -7.02 -2.82
C VAL A 96 16.35 -6.32 -3.16
N ILE A 97 16.45 -5.09 -3.63
CA ILE A 97 15.30 -4.23 -3.95
C ILE A 97 15.29 -3.97 -5.46
N GLU A 98 14.19 -4.29 -6.11
CA GLU A 98 13.91 -3.86 -7.48
C GLU A 98 13.20 -2.51 -7.42
N LEU A 99 13.72 -1.53 -8.18
CA LEU A 99 13.25 -0.15 -8.17
C LEU A 99 12.91 0.30 -9.59
N ASP A 100 11.68 0.81 -9.77
CA ASP A 100 11.14 1.25 -11.06
C ASP A 100 10.12 2.36 -10.88
N GLU A 101 9.77 3.08 -11.96
CA GLU A 101 8.73 4.11 -11.96
C GLU A 101 7.47 3.65 -12.68
N GLY A 102 6.35 3.72 -11.97
CA GLY A 102 5.01 3.54 -12.53
C GLY A 102 4.35 4.86 -12.92
N PHE A 103 3.65 4.87 -14.06
CA PHE A 103 2.88 6.03 -14.54
C PHE A 103 1.40 5.67 -14.59
N PHE A 104 0.63 6.19 -13.64
CA PHE A 104 -0.80 5.89 -13.50
C PHE A 104 -1.65 7.03 -14.03
N SER A 105 -2.65 6.72 -14.85
CA SER A 105 -3.60 7.72 -15.35
C SER A 105 -4.40 8.33 -14.20
N THR A 106 -4.47 9.66 -14.18
CA THR A 106 -5.20 10.43 -13.16
C THR A 106 -5.91 11.60 -13.83
N GLU A 107 -6.82 12.22 -13.12
CA GLU A 107 -7.43 13.47 -13.56
C GLU A 107 -6.38 14.58 -13.56
N THR A 108 -6.44 15.43 -14.61
CA THR A 108 -5.58 16.61 -14.68
C THR A 108 -6.06 17.63 -13.64
N PRO A 109 -5.17 18.15 -12.77
CA PRO A 109 -5.51 19.22 -11.85
C PRO A 109 -6.09 20.45 -12.59
N ASP A 110 -7.01 21.17 -11.96
CA ASP A 110 -7.74 22.27 -12.61
C ASP A 110 -6.82 23.43 -13.06
N ASP A 111 -5.76 23.67 -12.32
CA ASP A 111 -4.72 24.65 -12.64
C ASP A 111 -3.87 24.25 -13.86
N GLU A 112 -3.76 22.96 -14.13
CA GLU A 112 -3.02 22.43 -15.28
C GLU A 112 -3.89 22.19 -16.53
N LYS A 113 -5.22 22.16 -16.40
CA LYS A 113 -6.14 21.98 -17.53
C LYS A 113 -6.00 23.09 -18.60
N LYS A 114 -5.55 24.28 -18.19
CA LYS A 114 -5.35 25.45 -19.08
C LYS A 114 -4.02 25.43 -19.82
N LYS A 115 -3.09 24.55 -19.46
CA LYS A 115 -1.76 24.44 -20.09
C LYS A 115 -1.79 23.46 -21.27
N PRO A 116 -0.92 23.63 -22.28
CA PRO A 116 -0.79 22.64 -23.35
C PRO A 116 -0.47 21.24 -22.79
N LEU A 117 -1.20 20.23 -23.24
CA LEU A 117 -1.01 18.86 -22.78
C LEU A 117 0.30 18.28 -23.33
N LYS A 118 1.15 17.79 -22.46
CA LYS A 118 2.36 17.05 -22.80
C LYS A 118 2.07 15.56 -22.94
N ARG A 119 2.85 14.88 -23.80
CA ARG A 119 2.81 13.42 -23.98
C ARG A 119 3.99 12.74 -23.27
N GLY A 120 3.90 11.44 -23.03
CA GLY A 120 4.98 10.64 -22.44
C GLY A 120 5.10 10.80 -20.92
N ARG A 121 6.34 10.73 -20.41
CA ARG A 121 6.67 10.80 -18.95
C ARG A 121 6.30 12.14 -18.32
N GLY A 122 6.20 13.21 -19.10
CA GLY A 122 5.81 14.56 -18.63
C GLY A 122 4.32 14.88 -18.75
N SER A 123 3.46 13.90 -19.00
CA SER A 123 2.02 14.10 -19.16
C SER A 123 1.35 14.49 -17.83
N GLN A 124 0.58 15.59 -17.84
CA GLN A 124 -0.21 16.05 -16.69
C GLN A 124 -1.37 15.09 -16.32
N LYS A 125 -1.70 14.15 -17.21
CA LYS A 125 -2.71 13.11 -16.99
C LYS A 125 -2.16 11.87 -16.27
N LYS A 126 -0.94 11.94 -15.76
CA LYS A 126 -0.28 10.79 -15.12
C LYS A 126 0.35 11.19 -13.79
N SER A 127 -0.01 10.46 -12.74
CA SER A 127 0.75 10.45 -11.50
C SER A 127 1.96 9.54 -11.65
N LYS A 128 3.10 10.01 -11.19
CA LYS A 128 4.34 9.23 -11.13
C LYS A 128 4.41 8.54 -9.78
N VAL A 129 4.73 7.27 -9.78
CA VAL A 129 4.85 6.47 -8.56
C VAL A 129 6.18 5.75 -8.57
N LEU A 130 7.00 5.98 -7.56
CA LEU A 130 8.20 5.18 -7.32
C LEU A 130 7.75 3.85 -6.71
N VAL A 131 8.13 2.75 -7.35
CA VAL A 131 7.84 1.39 -6.91
C VAL A 131 9.13 0.76 -6.42
N MET A 132 9.14 0.29 -5.19
CA MET A 132 10.26 -0.41 -4.57
C MET A 132 9.76 -1.77 -4.10
N ALA A 133 10.34 -2.86 -4.56
CA ALA A 133 9.91 -4.21 -4.23
C ALA A 133 11.09 -5.07 -3.74
N GLU A 134 10.95 -5.71 -2.59
CA GLU A 134 11.91 -6.71 -2.16
C GLU A 134 11.84 -7.93 -3.08
N SER A 135 12.99 -8.34 -3.59
CA SER A 135 13.15 -9.51 -4.42
C SER A 135 13.86 -10.60 -3.61
N GLN A 136 13.10 -11.62 -3.20
CA GLN A 136 13.58 -12.69 -2.32
C GLN A 136 13.78 -13.98 -3.09
N PRO A 137 14.89 -14.72 -2.89
CA PRO A 137 15.06 -16.04 -3.50
C PRO A 137 14.05 -17.03 -2.90
N VAL A 138 13.49 -17.90 -3.73
CA VAL A 138 12.64 -19.01 -3.27
C VAL A 138 13.54 -20.16 -2.83
N GLU A 139 13.45 -20.54 -1.55
CA GLU A 139 14.25 -21.64 -1.01
C GLU A 139 13.84 -22.99 -1.62
N GLY A 140 14.84 -23.83 -1.86
CA GLY A 140 14.64 -25.22 -2.30
C GLY A 140 14.22 -25.40 -3.77
N GLN A 141 14.08 -24.33 -4.54
CA GLN A 141 13.75 -24.42 -5.97
C GLN A 141 14.88 -23.88 -6.84
N THR A 142 15.17 -24.60 -7.92
CA THR A 142 16.12 -24.18 -8.96
C THR A 142 15.44 -24.37 -10.31
N THR A 143 15.42 -23.36 -11.15
CA THR A 143 14.90 -23.44 -12.52
C THR A 143 16.06 -23.43 -13.52
N LYS A 144 15.78 -23.76 -14.78
CA LYS A 144 16.80 -23.70 -15.87
C LYS A 144 17.41 -22.30 -16.04
N THR A 145 16.70 -21.25 -15.62
CA THR A 145 17.12 -19.83 -15.73
C THR A 145 17.71 -19.27 -14.44
N GLY A 146 17.87 -20.08 -13.39
CA GLY A 146 18.40 -19.67 -12.08
C GLY A 146 17.46 -19.97 -10.92
N LYS A 147 17.74 -19.39 -9.76
CA LYS A 147 16.84 -19.50 -8.59
C LYS A 147 15.62 -18.62 -8.81
N PRO A 148 14.39 -19.16 -8.72
CA PRO A 148 13.20 -18.33 -8.82
C PRO A 148 13.17 -17.32 -7.68
N ARG A 149 12.68 -16.13 -7.96
CA ARG A 149 12.52 -15.06 -6.98
C ARG A 149 11.03 -14.79 -6.76
N GLN A 150 10.70 -14.36 -5.56
CA GLN A 150 9.37 -13.94 -5.19
C GLN A 150 9.42 -12.52 -4.61
N VAL A 151 8.32 -11.82 -4.76
CA VAL A 151 8.18 -10.48 -4.19
C VAL A 151 7.96 -10.60 -2.69
N GLY A 152 8.75 -9.87 -1.90
CA GLY A 152 8.56 -9.66 -0.47
C GLY A 152 7.66 -8.47 -0.20
N HIS A 153 8.12 -7.51 0.59
CA HIS A 153 7.41 -6.26 0.82
C HIS A 153 7.52 -5.32 -0.39
N ILE A 154 6.49 -4.51 -0.59
CA ILE A 154 6.44 -3.50 -1.65
C ILE A 154 6.12 -2.16 -1.02
N LYS A 155 6.78 -1.10 -1.51
CA LYS A 155 6.39 0.28 -1.26
C LYS A 155 6.09 1.00 -2.56
N MET A 156 5.01 1.78 -2.57
CA MET A 156 4.61 2.62 -3.69
C MET A 156 4.42 4.04 -3.19
N ILE A 157 5.21 4.97 -3.71
CA ILE A 157 5.21 6.36 -3.26
C ILE A 157 4.92 7.28 -4.44
N VAL A 158 3.88 8.11 -4.33
CA VAL A 158 3.57 9.13 -5.34
C VAL A 158 4.65 10.21 -5.27
N ILE A 159 5.24 10.53 -6.42
CA ILE A 159 6.31 11.51 -6.55
C ILE A 159 5.93 12.63 -7.51
N ASN A 160 6.39 13.83 -7.23
CA ASN A 160 6.12 15.00 -8.09
C ASN A 160 7.06 15.05 -9.30
N ASP A 161 8.30 14.64 -9.12
CA ASP A 161 9.32 14.66 -10.16
C ASP A 161 10.22 13.40 -10.10
N LEU A 162 11.07 13.23 -11.11
CA LEU A 162 12.03 12.14 -11.25
C LEU A 162 13.47 12.63 -11.02
N LYS A 163 13.66 13.65 -10.20
CA LYS A 163 14.99 14.15 -9.88
C LYS A 163 15.73 13.19 -8.99
N SER A 164 17.02 13.06 -9.20
CA SER A 164 17.88 12.20 -8.41
C SER A 164 17.80 12.51 -6.91
N ASP A 165 17.74 13.77 -6.51
CA ASP A 165 17.64 14.16 -5.10
C ASP A 165 16.32 13.69 -4.45
N THR A 166 15.20 13.80 -5.17
CA THR A 166 13.89 13.33 -4.70
C THR A 166 13.91 11.83 -4.48
N ILE A 167 14.43 11.07 -5.44
CA ILE A 167 14.50 9.61 -5.37
C ILE A 167 15.47 9.17 -4.27
N THR A 168 16.65 9.79 -4.19
CA THR A 168 17.65 9.49 -3.16
C THR A 168 17.07 9.66 -1.76
N SER A 169 16.40 10.79 -1.48
CA SER A 169 15.76 11.03 -0.18
C SER A 169 14.69 9.99 0.15
N LEU A 170 13.90 9.56 -0.83
CA LEU A 170 12.87 8.54 -0.64
C LEU A 170 13.50 7.16 -0.35
N VAL A 171 14.56 6.80 -1.05
CA VAL A 171 15.27 5.54 -0.82
C VAL A 171 15.91 5.54 0.56
N GLU A 172 16.60 6.61 0.98
CA GLU A 172 17.18 6.74 2.32
C GLU A 172 16.17 6.52 3.45
N ASN A 173 14.93 7.01 3.26
CA ASN A 173 13.89 6.91 4.29
C ASN A 173 13.16 5.56 4.29
N ASN A 174 13.26 4.77 3.22
CA ASN A 174 12.43 3.59 3.03
C ASN A 174 13.20 2.28 2.83
N VAL A 175 14.51 2.35 2.63
CA VAL A 175 15.39 1.19 2.37
C VAL A 175 16.54 1.17 3.37
N THR A 176 16.91 -0.01 3.84
CA THR A 176 18.06 -0.16 4.74
C THR A 176 19.38 0.02 3.97
N LYS A 177 20.40 0.62 4.61
CA LYS A 177 21.70 0.91 3.98
C LYS A 177 22.46 -0.34 3.51
N GLU A 178 22.20 -1.48 4.12
CA GLU A 178 22.81 -2.78 3.79
C GLU A 178 22.17 -3.44 2.56
N SER A 179 21.16 -2.82 1.96
CA SER A 179 20.45 -3.34 0.80
C SER A 179 21.24 -3.16 -0.49
N SER A 180 20.94 -4.02 -1.47
CA SER A 180 21.36 -3.87 -2.87
C SER A 180 20.16 -3.46 -3.70
N ILE A 181 20.31 -2.50 -4.63
CA ILE A 181 19.25 -2.02 -5.48
C ILE A 181 19.53 -2.39 -6.94
N ASP A 182 18.54 -3.01 -7.57
CA ASP A 182 18.49 -3.28 -9.00
C ASP A 182 17.53 -2.25 -9.64
N SER A 183 17.98 -1.48 -10.62
CA SER A 183 17.16 -0.47 -11.33
C SER A 183 17.53 -0.40 -12.80
N ASP A 184 16.75 0.33 -13.60
CA ASP A 184 17.18 0.72 -14.94
C ASP A 184 18.36 1.72 -14.89
N ASP A 185 19.07 1.89 -16.02
CA ASP A 185 20.20 2.83 -16.14
C ASP A 185 19.69 4.27 -16.39
N SER A 186 18.93 4.80 -15.45
CA SER A 186 18.39 6.16 -15.48
C SER A 186 19.26 7.14 -14.72
N THR A 187 19.40 8.36 -15.24
CA THR A 187 20.07 9.47 -14.54
C THR A 187 19.43 9.82 -13.19
N SER A 188 18.18 9.41 -12.97
CA SER A 188 17.47 9.57 -11.72
C SER A 188 18.09 8.77 -10.56
N TYR A 189 18.84 7.71 -10.85
CA TYR A 189 19.38 6.75 -9.88
C TYR A 189 20.88 6.89 -9.61
N VAL A 190 21.56 7.85 -10.25
CA VAL A 190 23.04 8.00 -10.17
C VAL A 190 23.57 8.11 -8.75
N LYS A 191 22.84 8.74 -7.83
CA LYS A 191 23.26 8.93 -6.44
C LYS A 191 22.98 7.74 -5.52
N LEU A 192 22.26 6.71 -5.98
CA LEU A 192 21.90 5.55 -5.13
C LEU A 192 23.13 4.78 -4.65
N LYS A 193 24.20 4.72 -5.44
CA LYS A 193 25.46 4.08 -5.07
C LYS A 193 26.09 4.63 -3.79
N ASP A 194 25.74 5.87 -3.41
CA ASP A 194 26.33 6.56 -2.26
C ASP A 194 25.55 6.29 -0.95
N ILE A 195 24.34 5.72 -1.04
CA ILE A 195 23.42 5.54 0.08
C ILE A 195 23.08 4.09 0.41
N VAL A 196 23.31 3.16 -0.51
CA VAL A 196 23.09 1.72 -0.30
C VAL A 196 24.38 0.94 -0.49
N LYS A 197 24.39 -0.29 -0.01
CA LYS A 197 25.58 -1.16 -0.10
C LYS A 197 26.02 -1.41 -1.54
N GLU A 198 25.08 -1.58 -2.45
CA GLU A 198 25.34 -1.87 -3.86
C GLU A 198 24.20 -1.36 -4.73
N HIS A 199 24.53 -0.71 -5.83
CA HIS A 199 23.57 -0.32 -6.86
C HIS A 199 23.96 -0.99 -8.17
N ARG A 200 23.04 -1.72 -8.79
CA ARG A 200 23.21 -2.49 -10.01
C ARG A 200 22.23 -1.98 -11.09
N PRO A 201 22.64 -0.96 -11.90
CA PRO A 201 21.85 -0.55 -13.06
C PRO A 201 21.87 -1.65 -14.12
N GLN A 202 20.73 -1.87 -14.77
CA GLN A 202 20.52 -2.90 -15.82
C GLN A 202 20.11 -2.27 -17.15
#